data_aed43893692137b0373d80b95ae2a631
#
_entry.id   aed43893692137b0373d80b95ae2a631
#
_cell.length_a   1.000
_cell.length_b   1.000
_cell.length_c   1.000
_cell.angle_alpha   90.00
_cell.angle_beta   90.00
_cell.angle_gamma   90.00
#
_symmetry.space_group_name_H-M   'P 1'
#
loop_
_entity.id
_entity.type
_entity.pdbx_description
1 polymer ?
#
loop_
_entity_poly.entity_id
_entity_poly.type
_entity_poly.pdbx_seq_one_letter_code
_entity_poly.pdbx_strand_id
1 'polypeptide(L)'
;MQYPLISEYLTAIQDAHDNLDKLNHLVPVLDKHDEPYRSSGAFAVVFKMKDEQTGKCYALKCFTEEQEGRAEAYHQIAEELEFVDSPYITSVKYLEKELFVDSNCEDDEFPVLLMDWIEGETMETYIAENYTDSYEMSMLCYRFCKMAAWLRSQSFAHGDIKPDNIIVRPDGTLTLVDYDGMFVPAMKGQKSPTIGTKDFSHPLRTIDDFDETIDDFSLASIALSLKAISLDSSLLQSYGASDRLLFSATDYLDLSKSKIFAALQGLLADVEARTLLSIFLLASAQKDLSMCSFRLFGLQKPKEKEAWSTEVTKEDLKNAVEDEFGVKYSKDWKRLLKAPIGLKGKYSIREGVKVVGNDAFQGCGFLTNIDLPESLTSIGRNAFWGCDSLTSIIIPNGVTSIGDYAFFYCDSLTSIIIPNGVTSIGDHAFSKCNSLKSIIIPDSVTSIGNYAFLCCESLTSINIPDGVTSIGEGAFYDCDSLTSINIPNGVTSIGYGAFSDCDSLTSINIPNGVTSIGDFAFENCHSLTSINIPDGVTSIGDFAFSSCYSLTSINIPNSVTSIGYYAFKWCKSLMSINIPDSVTSIGNGAFSDCI
;
A
#
# COMPACT_ATOMS: atom_id res chain seq x y z
N MET A 1 0.44 -41.04 11.52
CA MET A 1 0.75 -40.06 12.63
C MET A 1 -0.49 -39.24 12.89
N GLN A 2 -0.89 -39.03 14.14
CA GLN A 2 -1.93 -38.06 14.47
C GLN A 2 -1.28 -36.70 14.66
N TYR A 3 -1.84 -35.63 14.11
CA TYR A 3 -1.26 -34.28 14.18
C TYR A 3 -1.99 -33.43 15.22
N PRO A 4 -1.30 -32.46 15.85
CA PRO A 4 -1.87 -31.53 16.82
C PRO A 4 -2.97 -30.64 16.23
N LEU A 5 -3.82 -30.15 17.12
CA LEU A 5 -4.80 -29.11 16.79
C LEU A 5 -4.09 -27.76 16.56
N ILE A 6 -4.73 -26.86 15.81
CA ILE A 6 -4.20 -25.50 15.56
C ILE A 6 -3.96 -24.75 16.89
N SER A 7 -4.83 -24.95 17.91
CA SER A 7 -4.65 -24.35 19.24
C SER A 7 -3.42 -24.88 20.00
N GLU A 8 -3.08 -26.14 19.81
CA GLU A 8 -1.89 -26.76 20.42
C GLU A 8 -0.63 -26.23 19.73
N TYR A 9 -0.62 -26.13 18.41
CA TYR A 9 0.44 -25.46 17.65
C TYR A 9 0.62 -23.99 18.07
N LEU A 10 -0.47 -23.27 18.28
CA LEU A 10 -0.41 -21.86 18.71
C LEU A 10 0.32 -21.73 20.04
N THR A 11 -0.01 -22.61 21.02
CA THR A 11 0.63 -22.64 22.33
C THR A 11 2.13 -22.96 22.19
N ALA A 12 2.49 -23.96 21.38
CA ALA A 12 3.88 -24.33 21.17
C ALA A 12 4.70 -23.19 20.51
N ILE A 13 4.11 -22.47 19.55
CA ILE A 13 4.79 -21.37 18.85
C ILE A 13 4.90 -20.10 19.72
N GLN A 14 4.05 -19.89 20.71
CA GLN A 14 4.22 -18.80 21.68
C GLN A 14 5.56 -18.92 22.43
N ASP A 15 5.98 -20.14 22.73
CA ASP A 15 7.25 -20.47 23.39
C ASP A 15 8.23 -21.11 22.38
N ALA A 16 8.35 -20.55 21.18
CA ALA A 16 9.11 -21.10 20.06
C ALA A 16 10.58 -21.39 20.39
N HIS A 17 11.22 -20.59 21.26
CA HIS A 17 12.60 -20.79 21.68
C HIS A 17 12.81 -22.15 22.37
N ASP A 18 11.85 -22.60 23.17
CA ASP A 18 11.93 -23.85 23.93
C ASP A 18 11.37 -25.06 23.15
N ASN A 19 10.50 -24.77 22.16
CA ASN A 19 9.77 -25.83 21.43
C ASN A 19 10.30 -26.10 20.01
N LEU A 20 11.18 -25.25 19.46
CA LEU A 20 11.86 -25.49 18.18
C LEU A 20 13.29 -26.04 18.43
N ASP A 21 13.71 -27.03 17.66
CA ASP A 21 15.06 -27.62 17.76
C ASP A 21 16.11 -26.77 17.01
N LYS A 22 16.15 -26.86 15.68
CA LYS A 22 17.15 -26.15 14.85
C LYS A 22 16.75 -24.68 14.56
N LEU A 23 15.48 -24.39 14.69
CA LEU A 23 14.90 -23.06 14.43
C LEU A 23 14.62 -22.26 15.71
N ASN A 24 15.18 -22.66 16.84
CA ASN A 24 14.96 -22.03 18.16
C ASN A 24 15.39 -20.55 18.25
N HIS A 25 16.10 -20.04 17.24
CA HIS A 25 16.45 -18.61 17.09
C HIS A 25 15.33 -17.78 16.44
N LEU A 26 14.26 -18.42 15.97
CA LEU A 26 13.10 -17.73 15.39
C LEU A 26 12.07 -17.45 16.48
N VAL A 27 11.52 -16.24 16.43
CA VAL A 27 10.43 -15.82 17.31
C VAL A 27 9.16 -15.56 16.50
N PRO A 28 7.97 -15.80 17.04
CA PRO A 28 6.73 -15.48 16.35
C PRO A 28 6.56 -13.96 16.18
N VAL A 29 6.11 -13.54 15.02
CA VAL A 29 5.60 -12.16 14.83
C VAL A 29 4.21 -12.12 15.41
N LEU A 30 3.93 -11.16 16.29
CA LEU A 30 2.63 -11.03 16.93
C LEU A 30 1.68 -10.19 16.08
N ASP A 31 0.40 -10.51 16.16
CA ASP A 31 -0.68 -9.72 15.57
C ASP A 31 -1.14 -8.60 16.53
N LYS A 32 -2.20 -7.86 16.14
CA LYS A 32 -2.78 -6.77 16.96
C LYS A 32 -3.44 -7.20 18.27
N HIS A 33 -3.50 -8.52 18.55
CA HIS A 33 -4.05 -9.10 19.77
C HIS A 33 -2.98 -9.77 20.63
N ASP A 34 -1.70 -9.52 20.32
CA ASP A 34 -0.54 -10.14 20.96
C ASP A 34 -0.51 -11.67 20.80
N GLU A 35 -1.16 -12.21 19.75
CA GLU A 35 -1.08 -13.63 19.37
C GLU A 35 -0.12 -13.83 18.18
N PRO A 36 0.53 -15.02 18.07
CA PRO A 36 1.32 -15.34 16.88
C PRO A 36 0.52 -15.16 15.57
N TYR A 37 1.03 -14.30 14.69
CA TYR A 37 0.40 -14.06 13.38
C TYR A 37 0.36 -15.36 12.59
N ARG A 38 -0.83 -15.75 12.14
CA ARG A 38 -1.06 -17.00 11.42
C ARG A 38 -2.06 -16.88 10.29
N SER A 39 -1.90 -17.77 9.32
CA SER A 39 -2.90 -18.10 8.31
C SER A 39 -3.22 -19.59 8.38
N SER A 40 -4.49 -19.97 8.28
CA SER A 40 -4.92 -21.38 8.39
C SER A 40 -5.55 -21.83 7.09
N GLY A 41 -5.04 -22.94 6.54
CA GLY A 41 -5.63 -23.67 5.42
C GLY A 41 -6.36 -24.93 5.90
N ALA A 42 -6.80 -25.78 4.95
CA ALA A 42 -7.50 -27.02 5.25
C ALA A 42 -6.60 -28.06 5.95
N PHE A 43 -5.30 -28.11 5.63
CA PHE A 43 -4.37 -29.17 6.02
C PHE A 43 -3.14 -28.68 6.78
N ALA A 44 -3.06 -27.38 7.04
CA ALA A 44 -1.93 -26.78 7.74
C ALA A 44 -2.28 -25.40 8.32
N VAL A 45 -1.46 -24.97 9.29
CA VAL A 45 -1.39 -23.59 9.78
C VAL A 45 0.01 -23.06 9.49
N VAL A 46 0.08 -21.80 9.03
CA VAL A 46 1.34 -21.12 8.70
C VAL A 46 1.53 -19.96 9.65
N PHE A 47 2.64 -19.96 10.39
CA PHE A 47 3.02 -18.88 11.29
C PHE A 47 4.07 -17.98 10.65
N LYS A 48 3.98 -16.67 10.89
CA LYS A 48 5.03 -15.72 10.54
C LYS A 48 6.07 -15.71 11.67
N MET A 49 7.29 -16.11 11.35
CA MET A 49 8.41 -16.15 12.28
C MET A 49 9.46 -15.12 11.88
N LYS A 50 10.20 -14.60 12.83
CA LYS A 50 11.28 -13.64 12.61
C LYS A 50 12.58 -14.09 13.25
N ASP A 51 13.66 -14.01 12.52
CA ASP A 51 15.00 -14.07 13.06
C ASP A 51 15.39 -12.69 13.61
N GLU A 52 15.55 -12.60 14.91
CA GLU A 52 15.86 -11.32 15.57
C GLU A 52 17.25 -10.77 15.23
N GLN A 53 18.19 -11.64 14.86
CA GLN A 53 19.56 -11.22 14.54
C GLN A 53 19.64 -10.59 13.14
N THR A 54 18.93 -11.16 12.18
CA THR A 54 18.97 -10.71 10.78
C THR A 54 17.79 -9.82 10.41
N GLY A 55 16.73 -9.85 11.20
CA GLY A 55 15.46 -9.18 10.92
C GLY A 55 14.62 -9.86 9.83
N LYS A 56 15.11 -10.97 9.23
CA LYS A 56 14.43 -11.70 8.17
C LYS A 56 13.22 -12.46 8.71
N CYS A 57 12.12 -12.44 7.94
CA CYS A 57 10.91 -13.18 8.27
C CYS A 57 10.78 -14.45 7.45
N TYR A 58 10.16 -15.46 8.06
CA TYR A 58 9.92 -16.78 7.50
C TYR A 58 8.47 -17.22 7.69
N ALA A 59 7.98 -18.06 6.79
CA ALA A 59 6.74 -18.80 6.92
C ALA A 59 7.05 -20.20 7.47
N LEU A 60 6.54 -20.51 8.66
CA LEU A 60 6.65 -21.83 9.28
C LEU A 60 5.30 -22.54 9.13
N LYS A 61 5.22 -23.52 8.23
CA LYS A 61 4.02 -24.31 7.97
C LYS A 61 4.03 -25.56 8.85
N CYS A 62 3.01 -25.68 9.72
CA CYS A 62 2.75 -26.82 10.59
C CYS A 62 1.55 -27.59 10.04
N PHE A 63 1.67 -28.89 9.88
CA PHE A 63 0.66 -29.74 9.26
C PHE A 63 -0.38 -30.20 10.26
N THR A 64 -1.65 -30.28 9.86
CA THR A 64 -2.78 -30.74 10.70
C THR A 64 -3.29 -32.12 10.32
N GLU A 65 -2.80 -32.70 9.21
CA GLU A 65 -3.18 -34.03 8.72
C GLU A 65 -1.97 -34.77 8.16
N GLU A 66 -2.04 -36.11 8.23
CA GLU A 66 -1.04 -36.97 7.61
C GLU A 66 -1.27 -37.09 6.10
N GLN A 67 -0.17 -37.01 5.36
CA GLN A 67 -0.16 -37.31 3.93
C GLN A 67 0.99 -38.28 3.67
N GLU A 68 0.67 -39.44 3.12
CA GLU A 68 1.67 -40.45 2.78
C GLU A 68 2.71 -39.92 1.79
N GLY A 69 4.00 -40.13 2.08
CA GLY A 69 5.11 -39.70 1.22
C GLY A 69 5.45 -38.21 1.28
N ARG A 70 4.82 -37.40 2.17
CA ARG A 70 5.06 -35.96 2.29
C ARG A 70 6.54 -35.61 2.49
N ALA A 71 7.20 -36.27 3.39
CA ALA A 71 8.63 -36.02 3.71
C ALA A 71 9.50 -36.18 2.45
N GLU A 72 9.34 -37.30 1.75
CA GLU A 72 10.10 -37.61 0.55
C GLU A 72 9.78 -36.57 -0.57
N ALA A 73 8.50 -36.21 -0.74
CA ALA A 73 8.08 -35.21 -1.71
C ALA A 73 8.74 -33.84 -1.44
N TYR A 74 8.73 -33.36 -0.18
CA TYR A 74 9.34 -32.08 0.14
C TYR A 74 10.88 -32.11 0.10
N HIS A 75 11.53 -33.23 0.35
CA HIS A 75 12.98 -33.38 0.12
C HIS A 75 13.29 -33.23 -1.38
N GLN A 76 12.55 -33.91 -2.25
CA GLN A 76 12.73 -33.82 -3.71
C GLN A 76 12.44 -32.41 -4.23
N ILE A 77 11.41 -31.73 -3.70
CA ILE A 77 11.10 -30.34 -4.03
C ILE A 77 12.23 -29.41 -3.58
N ALA A 78 12.74 -29.57 -2.35
CA ALA A 78 13.82 -28.76 -1.81
C ALA A 78 15.10 -28.88 -2.64
N GLU A 79 15.46 -30.10 -3.06
CA GLU A 79 16.63 -30.37 -3.92
C GLU A 79 16.47 -29.69 -5.29
N GLU A 80 15.29 -29.77 -5.92
CA GLU A 80 15.04 -29.13 -7.24
C GLU A 80 15.09 -27.62 -7.13
N LEU A 81 14.54 -27.03 -6.06
CA LEU A 81 14.45 -25.59 -5.89
C LEU A 81 15.73 -24.94 -5.34
N GLU A 82 16.70 -25.72 -4.83
CA GLU A 82 17.95 -25.18 -4.25
C GLU A 82 18.72 -24.27 -5.22
N PHE A 83 18.66 -24.58 -6.53
CA PHE A 83 19.41 -23.87 -7.56
C PHE A 83 18.54 -22.96 -8.43
N VAL A 84 17.27 -22.78 -8.07
CA VAL A 84 16.34 -21.91 -8.82
C VAL A 84 16.42 -20.49 -8.30
N ASP A 85 17.16 -19.63 -9.00
CA ASP A 85 17.20 -18.19 -8.73
C ASP A 85 16.10 -17.46 -9.53
N SER A 86 14.95 -17.23 -8.91
CA SER A 86 13.80 -16.61 -9.54
C SER A 86 12.93 -15.88 -8.52
N PRO A 87 12.39 -14.69 -8.86
CA PRO A 87 11.45 -14.00 -7.98
C PRO A 87 10.08 -14.69 -7.88
N TYR A 88 9.79 -15.64 -8.77
CA TYR A 88 8.48 -16.30 -8.85
C TYR A 88 8.31 -17.45 -7.88
N ILE A 89 9.37 -17.88 -7.21
CA ILE A 89 9.35 -19.03 -6.29
C ILE A 89 10.30 -18.78 -5.13
N THR A 90 10.13 -19.50 -4.00
CA THR A 90 11.04 -19.44 -2.87
C THR A 90 11.63 -20.81 -2.58
N SER A 91 12.78 -20.86 -1.92
CA SER A 91 13.34 -22.10 -1.38
C SER A 91 12.44 -22.64 -0.28
N VAL A 92 12.46 -23.97 -0.11
CA VAL A 92 11.76 -24.67 0.97
C VAL A 92 12.74 -25.52 1.75
N LYS A 93 12.47 -25.70 3.04
CA LYS A 93 13.24 -26.60 3.90
C LYS A 93 12.28 -27.41 4.75
N TYR A 94 12.26 -28.72 4.55
CA TYR A 94 11.48 -29.64 5.35
C TYR A 94 12.33 -30.16 6.54
N LEU A 95 11.76 -30.12 7.74
CA LEU A 95 12.40 -30.56 8.99
C LEU A 95 11.48 -31.56 9.68
N GLU A 96 11.93 -32.81 9.81
CA GLU A 96 11.07 -33.94 10.22
C GLU A 96 10.63 -33.91 11.68
N LYS A 97 11.51 -33.46 12.57
CA LYS A 97 11.30 -33.43 14.02
C LYS A 97 11.78 -32.10 14.58
N GLU A 98 11.05 -31.07 14.30
CA GLU A 98 11.51 -29.72 14.56
C GLU A 98 10.71 -29.02 15.65
N LEU A 99 9.39 -29.31 15.74
CA LEU A 99 8.51 -28.61 16.65
C LEU A 99 7.98 -29.59 17.70
N PHE A 100 8.32 -29.37 18.96
CA PHE A 100 7.71 -30.03 20.11
C PHE A 100 6.35 -29.43 20.40
N VAL A 101 5.32 -30.27 20.54
CA VAL A 101 3.95 -29.84 20.86
C VAL A 101 3.40 -30.74 21.97
N ASP A 102 3.09 -30.15 23.11
CA ASP A 102 2.34 -30.84 24.19
C ASP A 102 0.89 -31.02 23.73
N SER A 103 0.56 -32.19 23.29
CA SER A 103 -0.71 -32.56 22.69
C SER A 103 -1.20 -33.92 23.14
N ASN A 104 -2.40 -34.31 22.72
CA ASN A 104 -2.94 -35.66 22.96
C ASN A 104 -2.52 -36.67 21.88
N CYS A 105 -1.56 -36.33 21.03
CA CYS A 105 -0.99 -37.24 20.03
C CYS A 105 -0.06 -38.30 20.65
N GLU A 106 0.25 -39.37 19.89
CA GLU A 106 1.23 -40.39 20.34
C GLU A 106 2.66 -39.87 20.22
N ASP A 107 2.91 -38.93 19.28
CA ASP A 107 4.21 -38.31 19.08
C ASP A 107 4.20 -36.89 19.68
N ASP A 108 5.35 -36.43 20.15
CA ASP A 108 5.56 -35.11 20.74
C ASP A 108 6.32 -34.18 19.81
N GLU A 109 7.00 -34.68 18.79
CA GLU A 109 7.81 -33.94 17.83
C GLU A 109 7.20 -34.03 16.43
N PHE A 110 6.94 -32.86 15.83
CA PHE A 110 6.23 -32.75 14.56
C PHE A 110 7.07 -32.11 13.47
N PRO A 111 6.86 -32.51 12.20
CA PRO A 111 7.54 -31.92 11.07
C PRO A 111 6.99 -30.51 10.78
N VAL A 112 7.90 -29.66 10.28
CA VAL A 112 7.55 -28.34 9.78
C VAL A 112 8.18 -28.08 8.42
N LEU A 113 7.59 -27.14 7.67
CA LEU A 113 8.14 -26.61 6.44
C LEU A 113 8.51 -25.15 6.66
N LEU A 114 9.76 -24.81 6.43
CA LEU A 114 10.27 -23.44 6.49
C LEU A 114 10.42 -22.89 5.07
N MET A 115 9.87 -21.70 4.84
CA MET A 115 9.97 -20.94 3.59
C MET A 115 10.28 -19.47 3.91
N ASP A 116 10.75 -18.70 2.94
CA ASP A 116 10.81 -17.24 3.12
C ASP A 116 9.40 -16.66 3.24
N TRP A 117 9.23 -15.73 4.17
CA TRP A 117 7.99 -14.94 4.24
C TRP A 117 7.96 -13.92 3.11
N ILE A 118 6.92 -13.96 2.30
CA ILE A 118 6.74 -13.02 1.19
C ILE A 118 5.80 -11.90 1.63
N GLU A 119 6.30 -10.68 1.67
CA GLU A 119 5.47 -9.50 1.91
C GLU A 119 4.62 -9.19 0.67
N GLY A 120 3.34 -8.92 0.90
CA GLY A 120 2.36 -8.66 -0.14
C GLY A 120 1.00 -9.21 0.23
N GLU A 121 0.10 -9.21 -0.72
CA GLU A 121 -1.24 -9.75 -0.60
C GLU A 121 -1.49 -10.86 -1.63
N THR A 122 -2.51 -11.69 -1.42
CA THR A 122 -2.86 -12.70 -2.42
C THR A 122 -3.36 -12.02 -3.70
N MET A 123 -3.15 -12.67 -4.85
CA MET A 123 -3.66 -12.15 -6.11
C MET A 123 -5.19 -12.06 -6.10
N GLU A 124 -5.89 -12.89 -5.31
CA GLU A 124 -7.33 -12.78 -5.10
C GLU A 124 -7.70 -11.44 -4.46
N THR A 125 -7.05 -11.08 -3.33
CA THR A 125 -7.25 -9.80 -2.64
C THR A 125 -6.93 -8.63 -3.56
N TYR A 126 -5.79 -8.68 -4.24
CA TYR A 126 -5.39 -7.65 -5.19
C TYR A 126 -6.43 -7.44 -6.31
N ILE A 127 -6.98 -8.52 -6.88
CA ILE A 127 -8.04 -8.44 -7.89
C ILE A 127 -9.30 -7.81 -7.30
N ALA A 128 -9.73 -8.24 -6.11
CA ALA A 128 -10.93 -7.72 -5.45
C ALA A 128 -10.85 -6.20 -5.21
N GLU A 129 -9.67 -5.68 -4.91
CA GLU A 129 -9.44 -4.25 -4.68
C GLU A 129 -9.28 -3.44 -5.97
N ASN A 130 -8.73 -4.04 -7.04
CA ASN A 130 -8.29 -3.33 -8.24
C ASN A 130 -9.05 -3.66 -9.53
N TYR A 131 -10.05 -4.57 -9.51
CA TYR A 131 -10.69 -5.08 -10.74
C TYR A 131 -11.36 -4.00 -11.60
N THR A 132 -11.72 -2.85 -11.04
CA THR A 132 -12.29 -1.71 -11.78
C THR A 132 -11.22 -0.85 -12.47
N ASP A 133 -9.94 -0.97 -12.10
CA ASP A 133 -8.85 -0.28 -12.78
C ASP A 133 -8.30 -1.13 -13.94
N SER A 134 -8.67 -0.75 -15.15
CA SER A 134 -8.26 -1.44 -16.39
C SER A 134 -6.73 -1.50 -16.57
N TYR A 135 -5.99 -0.48 -16.09
CA TYR A 135 -4.52 -0.47 -16.18
C TYR A 135 -3.90 -1.46 -15.21
N GLU A 136 -4.31 -1.44 -13.93
CA GLU A 136 -3.79 -2.36 -12.92
C GLU A 136 -4.11 -3.81 -13.30
N MET A 137 -5.31 -4.09 -13.78
CA MET A 137 -5.68 -5.42 -14.26
C MET A 137 -4.90 -5.84 -15.50
N SER A 138 -4.61 -4.92 -16.43
CA SER A 138 -3.76 -5.19 -17.59
C SER A 138 -2.31 -5.46 -17.17
N MET A 139 -1.79 -4.73 -16.18
CA MET A 139 -0.46 -4.95 -15.61
C MET A 139 -0.38 -6.29 -14.88
N LEU A 140 -1.39 -6.63 -14.10
CA LEU A 140 -1.46 -7.93 -13.43
C LEU A 140 -1.48 -9.07 -14.45
N CYS A 141 -2.30 -8.96 -15.50
CA CYS A 141 -2.34 -9.93 -16.60
C CYS A 141 -0.96 -10.08 -17.27
N TYR A 142 -0.28 -8.98 -17.58
CA TYR A 142 1.07 -8.99 -18.15
C TYR A 142 2.09 -9.68 -17.25
N ARG A 143 2.09 -9.36 -15.94
CA ARG A 143 2.99 -9.95 -14.94
C ARG A 143 2.71 -11.45 -14.78
N PHE A 144 1.43 -11.83 -14.72
CA PHE A 144 1.00 -13.23 -14.66
C PHE A 144 1.45 -14.01 -15.90
N CYS A 145 1.27 -13.47 -17.09
CA CYS A 145 1.73 -14.13 -18.32
C CYS A 145 3.26 -14.28 -18.37
N LYS A 146 4.02 -13.34 -17.81
CA LYS A 146 5.48 -13.50 -17.65
C LYS A 146 5.85 -14.64 -16.70
N MET A 147 5.17 -14.73 -15.56
CA MET A 147 5.35 -15.82 -14.60
C MET A 147 4.95 -17.16 -15.25
N ALA A 148 3.82 -17.21 -15.96
CA ALA A 148 3.36 -18.41 -16.69
C ALA A 148 4.38 -18.87 -17.75
N ALA A 149 4.93 -17.94 -18.52
CA ALA A 149 5.98 -18.26 -19.52
C ALA A 149 7.26 -18.78 -18.86
N TRP A 150 7.65 -18.21 -17.72
CA TRP A 150 8.77 -18.70 -16.94
C TRP A 150 8.50 -20.10 -16.37
N LEU A 151 7.36 -20.33 -15.72
CA LEU A 151 7.02 -21.62 -15.13
C LEU A 151 6.99 -22.73 -16.20
N ARG A 152 6.42 -22.45 -17.38
CA ARG A 152 6.41 -23.35 -18.53
C ARG A 152 7.80 -23.65 -19.11
N SER A 153 8.82 -22.88 -18.77
CA SER A 153 10.20 -23.14 -19.18
C SER A 153 10.98 -24.00 -18.17
N GLN A 154 10.34 -24.34 -17.03
CA GLN A 154 10.96 -25.16 -15.98
C GLN A 154 10.69 -26.65 -16.22
N SER A 155 11.46 -27.49 -15.52
CA SER A 155 11.29 -28.96 -15.46
C SER A 155 10.24 -29.39 -14.44
N PHE A 156 9.70 -28.47 -13.67
CA PHE A 156 8.73 -28.70 -12.59
C PHE A 156 7.43 -27.94 -12.85
N ALA A 157 6.39 -28.29 -12.10
CA ALA A 157 5.10 -27.61 -12.10
C ALA A 157 4.59 -27.40 -10.68
N HIS A 158 3.79 -26.35 -10.45
CA HIS A 158 3.27 -26.03 -9.13
C HIS A 158 2.14 -26.96 -8.66
N GLY A 159 1.28 -27.38 -9.59
CA GLY A 159 0.23 -28.37 -9.37
C GLY A 159 -1.08 -27.88 -8.78
N ASP A 160 -1.11 -26.66 -8.20
CA ASP A 160 -2.35 -25.99 -7.72
C ASP A 160 -2.28 -24.48 -7.94
N ILE A 161 -2.16 -24.06 -9.20
CA ILE A 161 -2.14 -22.64 -9.59
C ILE A 161 -3.56 -22.06 -9.44
N LYS A 162 -3.68 -21.10 -8.50
CA LYS A 162 -4.89 -20.31 -8.24
C LYS A 162 -4.51 -18.96 -7.64
N PRO A 163 -5.42 -17.96 -7.64
CA PRO A 163 -5.12 -16.62 -7.12
C PRO A 163 -4.63 -16.58 -5.68
N ASP A 164 -5.14 -17.46 -4.80
CA ASP A 164 -4.74 -17.52 -3.38
C ASP A 164 -3.29 -17.99 -3.19
N ASN A 165 -2.78 -18.80 -4.13
CA ASN A 165 -1.42 -19.36 -4.08
C ASN A 165 -0.40 -18.46 -4.81
N ILE A 166 -0.77 -17.22 -5.11
CA ILE A 166 0.09 -16.23 -5.76
C ILE A 166 0.09 -14.95 -4.94
N ILE A 167 1.25 -14.54 -4.44
CA ILE A 167 1.42 -13.28 -3.72
C ILE A 167 1.83 -12.18 -4.70
N VAL A 168 1.11 -11.08 -4.66
CA VAL A 168 1.47 -9.82 -5.33
C VAL A 168 2.28 -8.99 -4.35
N ARG A 169 3.57 -8.81 -4.63
CA ARG A 169 4.47 -8.01 -3.78
C ARG A 169 4.22 -6.51 -3.98
N PRO A 170 4.68 -5.64 -3.07
CA PRO A 170 4.53 -4.18 -3.20
C PRO A 170 5.12 -3.59 -4.50
N ASP A 171 6.17 -4.21 -5.07
CA ASP A 171 6.74 -3.84 -6.37
C ASP A 171 5.97 -4.42 -7.57
N GLY A 172 4.91 -5.17 -7.27
CA GLY A 172 4.05 -5.86 -8.24
C GLY A 172 4.64 -7.17 -8.79
N THR A 173 5.78 -7.64 -8.30
CA THR A 173 6.31 -8.97 -8.63
C THR A 173 5.38 -10.04 -8.07
N LEU A 174 5.17 -11.12 -8.83
CA LEU A 174 4.37 -12.26 -8.40
C LEU A 174 5.27 -13.34 -7.80
N THR A 175 4.81 -14.02 -6.75
CA THR A 175 5.52 -15.16 -6.15
C THR A 175 4.54 -16.26 -5.83
N LEU A 176 4.84 -17.48 -6.29
CA LEU A 176 4.08 -18.69 -6.00
C LEU A 176 4.36 -19.16 -4.57
N VAL A 177 3.32 -19.60 -3.89
CA VAL A 177 3.36 -20.15 -2.53
C VAL A 177 2.52 -21.42 -2.47
N ASP A 178 2.70 -22.25 -1.43
CA ASP A 178 1.96 -23.49 -1.20
C ASP A 178 2.28 -24.61 -2.22
N TYR A 179 3.38 -25.29 -1.99
CA TYR A 179 3.95 -26.32 -2.91
C TYR A 179 3.43 -27.74 -2.68
N ASP A 180 2.30 -27.93 -1.97
CA ASP A 180 1.77 -29.26 -1.63
C ASP A 180 1.40 -30.11 -2.87
N GLY A 181 1.11 -29.48 -4.00
CA GLY A 181 0.79 -30.12 -5.27
C GLY A 181 1.93 -30.22 -6.28
N MET A 182 3.13 -29.75 -5.89
CA MET A 182 4.25 -29.56 -6.82
C MET A 182 4.76 -30.85 -7.43
N PHE A 183 4.98 -30.85 -8.74
CA PHE A 183 5.72 -31.87 -9.48
C PHE A 183 7.16 -31.42 -9.70
N VAL A 184 8.10 -32.34 -9.45
CA VAL A 184 9.52 -32.20 -9.83
C VAL A 184 9.96 -33.46 -10.58
N PRO A 185 11.02 -33.41 -11.42
CA PRO A 185 11.44 -34.53 -12.27
C PRO A 185 11.69 -35.85 -11.53
N ALA A 186 12.14 -35.77 -10.27
CA ALA A 186 12.35 -36.94 -9.40
C ALA A 186 11.03 -37.71 -9.12
N MET A 187 9.88 -37.08 -9.24
CA MET A 187 8.55 -37.67 -8.99
C MET A 187 7.93 -38.31 -10.24
N LYS A 188 8.65 -38.36 -11.35
CA LYS A 188 8.12 -38.90 -12.62
C LYS A 188 7.62 -40.34 -12.46
N GLY A 189 6.33 -40.54 -12.84
CA GLY A 189 5.65 -41.84 -12.72
C GLY A 189 4.98 -42.06 -11.36
N GLN A 190 5.08 -41.13 -10.42
CA GLN A 190 4.27 -41.12 -9.21
C GLN A 190 2.87 -40.56 -9.48
N LYS A 191 1.99 -40.62 -8.48
CA LYS A 191 0.66 -40.03 -8.54
C LYS A 191 0.67 -38.66 -7.88
N SER A 192 -0.13 -37.74 -8.42
CA SER A 192 -0.30 -36.42 -7.83
C SER A 192 -0.94 -36.53 -6.44
N PRO A 193 -0.40 -35.80 -5.44
CA PRO A 193 -0.99 -35.76 -4.10
C PRO A 193 -2.35 -35.02 -4.08
N THR A 194 -2.65 -34.24 -5.12
CA THR A 194 -3.89 -33.47 -5.26
C THR A 194 -4.30 -33.38 -6.72
N ILE A 195 -5.59 -33.21 -6.99
CA ILE A 195 -6.08 -32.86 -8.31
C ILE A 195 -6.19 -31.33 -8.52
N GLY A 196 -5.72 -30.55 -7.53
CA GLY A 196 -5.85 -29.10 -7.52
C GLY A 196 -7.27 -28.60 -7.25
N THR A 197 -7.45 -27.30 -7.31
CA THR A 197 -8.74 -26.63 -7.10
C THR A 197 -9.61 -26.74 -8.35
N LYS A 198 -10.83 -27.26 -8.22
CA LYS A 198 -11.72 -27.63 -9.36
C LYS A 198 -11.97 -26.47 -10.34
N ASP A 199 -12.14 -25.25 -9.85
CA ASP A 199 -12.42 -24.08 -10.69
C ASP A 199 -11.18 -23.56 -11.42
N PHE A 200 -10.00 -24.12 -11.12
CA PHE A 200 -8.74 -23.81 -11.79
C PHE A 200 -8.08 -25.04 -12.43
N SER A 201 -8.65 -26.23 -12.31
CA SER A 201 -8.07 -27.46 -12.82
C SER A 201 -8.83 -27.95 -14.06
N HIS A 202 -8.11 -28.63 -14.95
CA HIS A 202 -8.74 -29.27 -16.11
C HIS A 202 -9.84 -30.26 -15.66
N PRO A 203 -11.05 -30.24 -16.23
CA PRO A 203 -12.19 -31.04 -15.75
C PRO A 203 -11.97 -32.55 -15.83
N LEU A 204 -11.02 -33.00 -16.64
CA LEU A 204 -10.63 -34.41 -16.79
C LEU A 204 -9.31 -34.75 -16.10
N ARG A 205 -8.78 -33.88 -15.27
CA ARG A 205 -7.55 -34.14 -14.48
C ARG A 205 -7.82 -35.23 -13.45
N THR A 206 -6.89 -36.17 -13.36
CA THR A 206 -6.87 -37.24 -12.37
C THR A 206 -5.55 -37.20 -11.58
N ILE A 207 -5.42 -38.04 -10.56
CA ILE A 207 -4.16 -38.19 -9.82
C ILE A 207 -3.03 -38.82 -10.63
N ASP A 208 -3.35 -39.47 -11.77
CA ASP A 208 -2.36 -40.06 -12.68
C ASP A 208 -1.76 -39.00 -13.63
N ASP A 209 -2.39 -37.81 -13.74
CA ASP A 209 -1.88 -36.67 -14.50
C ASP A 209 -0.90 -35.88 -13.59
N PHE A 210 0.37 -36.32 -13.53
CA PHE A 210 1.39 -35.72 -12.67
C PHE A 210 2.72 -35.61 -13.41
N ASP A 211 2.90 -34.46 -14.06
CA ASP A 211 4.08 -34.10 -14.87
C ASP A 211 4.23 -32.58 -14.97
N GLU A 212 5.21 -32.11 -15.75
CA GLU A 212 5.53 -30.71 -15.96
C GLU A 212 4.43 -29.89 -16.67
N THR A 213 3.36 -30.53 -17.15
CA THR A 213 2.27 -29.84 -17.90
C THR A 213 1.01 -29.62 -17.08
N ILE A 214 0.97 -30.09 -15.82
CA ILE A 214 -0.24 -30.07 -14.99
C ILE A 214 -0.82 -28.67 -14.74
N ASP A 215 0.00 -27.61 -14.87
CA ASP A 215 -0.43 -26.22 -14.68
C ASP A 215 -0.98 -25.56 -15.94
N ASP A 216 -0.82 -26.16 -17.11
CA ASP A 216 -1.12 -25.54 -18.41
C ASP A 216 -2.55 -25.00 -18.51
N PHE A 217 -3.50 -25.77 -18.03
CA PHE A 217 -4.90 -25.38 -18.04
C PHE A 217 -5.17 -24.19 -17.09
N SER A 218 -4.66 -24.26 -15.87
CA SER A 218 -4.81 -23.20 -14.86
C SER A 218 -4.20 -21.89 -15.34
N LEU A 219 -2.99 -21.95 -15.89
CA LEU A 219 -2.29 -20.78 -16.45
C LEU A 219 -3.10 -20.14 -17.59
N ALA A 220 -3.64 -20.95 -18.50
CA ALA A 220 -4.44 -20.47 -19.62
C ALA A 220 -5.77 -19.83 -19.17
N SER A 221 -6.48 -20.49 -18.24
CA SER A 221 -7.76 -20.00 -17.70
C SER A 221 -7.63 -18.69 -16.93
N ILE A 222 -6.62 -18.60 -16.06
CA ILE A 222 -6.36 -17.38 -15.26
C ILE A 222 -5.90 -16.24 -16.16
N ALA A 223 -4.97 -16.47 -17.11
CA ALA A 223 -4.52 -15.43 -18.03
C ALA A 223 -5.68 -14.84 -18.86
N LEU A 224 -6.56 -15.71 -19.38
CA LEU A 224 -7.74 -15.28 -20.11
C LEU A 224 -8.70 -14.48 -19.23
N SER A 225 -8.93 -14.94 -18.00
CA SER A 225 -9.80 -14.24 -17.04
C SER A 225 -9.28 -12.85 -16.69
N LEU A 226 -7.99 -12.70 -16.39
CA LEU A 226 -7.37 -11.42 -16.08
C LEU A 226 -7.45 -10.45 -17.27
N LYS A 227 -7.20 -10.92 -18.49
CA LYS A 227 -7.33 -10.10 -19.69
C LYS A 227 -8.78 -9.65 -19.93
N ALA A 228 -9.73 -10.55 -19.74
CA ALA A 228 -11.15 -10.24 -19.91
C ALA A 228 -11.61 -9.17 -18.90
N ILE A 229 -11.24 -9.33 -17.61
CA ILE A 229 -11.54 -8.35 -16.55
C ILE A 229 -10.90 -6.99 -16.86
N SER A 230 -9.68 -6.97 -17.40
CA SER A 230 -9.00 -5.72 -17.77
C SER A 230 -9.70 -4.94 -18.89
N LEU A 231 -10.44 -5.64 -19.76
CA LEU A 231 -11.22 -5.07 -20.86
C LEU A 231 -12.65 -4.72 -20.45
N ASP A 232 -13.25 -5.51 -19.57
CA ASP A 232 -14.61 -5.33 -19.06
C ASP A 232 -14.70 -5.84 -17.62
N SER A 233 -14.57 -4.94 -16.66
CA SER A 233 -14.62 -5.24 -15.23
C SER A 233 -15.97 -5.78 -14.75
N SER A 234 -17.07 -5.52 -15.49
CA SER A 234 -18.41 -6.01 -15.16
C SER A 234 -18.52 -7.53 -15.24
N LEU A 235 -17.60 -8.18 -15.97
CA LEU A 235 -17.54 -9.63 -16.07
C LEU A 235 -17.25 -10.30 -14.72
N LEU A 236 -16.36 -9.72 -13.90
CA LEU A 236 -16.08 -10.25 -12.57
C LEU A 236 -17.31 -10.18 -11.67
N GLN A 237 -18.04 -9.07 -11.71
CA GLN A 237 -19.30 -8.92 -10.95
C GLN A 237 -20.38 -9.91 -11.39
N SER A 238 -20.44 -10.21 -12.70
CA SER A 238 -21.50 -11.04 -13.28
C SER A 238 -21.24 -12.55 -13.17
N TYR A 239 -19.96 -12.96 -13.23
CA TYR A 239 -19.56 -14.36 -13.35
C TYR A 239 -18.58 -14.83 -12.28
N GLY A 240 -17.85 -13.91 -11.62
CA GLY A 240 -16.93 -14.22 -10.54
C GLY A 240 -17.63 -14.64 -9.24
N ALA A 241 -16.85 -15.24 -8.35
CA ALA A 241 -17.23 -15.52 -6.96
C ALA A 241 -15.98 -15.45 -6.08
N SER A 242 -16.14 -15.57 -4.76
CA SER A 242 -15.06 -15.52 -3.79
C SER A 242 -13.99 -16.60 -3.97
N ASP A 243 -14.32 -17.69 -4.63
CA ASP A 243 -13.47 -18.87 -4.82
C ASP A 243 -13.05 -19.11 -6.27
N ARG A 244 -13.41 -18.21 -7.19
CA ARG A 244 -13.09 -18.34 -8.63
C ARG A 244 -12.99 -16.97 -9.30
N LEU A 245 -12.32 -16.91 -10.45
CA LEU A 245 -12.34 -15.73 -11.32
C LEU A 245 -13.62 -15.71 -12.17
N LEU A 246 -13.52 -15.99 -13.46
CA LEU A 246 -14.67 -15.91 -14.38
C LEU A 246 -15.34 -17.25 -14.63
N PHE A 247 -14.58 -18.35 -14.63
CA PHE A 247 -15.05 -19.68 -14.96
C PHE A 247 -15.28 -20.53 -13.71
N SER A 248 -16.34 -21.32 -13.73
CA SER A 248 -16.58 -22.39 -12.78
C SER A 248 -16.23 -23.76 -13.36
N ALA A 249 -16.04 -24.75 -12.52
CA ALA A 249 -15.83 -26.14 -12.96
C ALA A 249 -16.91 -26.65 -13.90
N THR A 250 -18.17 -26.17 -13.77
CA THR A 250 -19.29 -26.54 -14.65
C THR A 250 -19.20 -25.92 -16.03
N ASP A 251 -18.60 -24.72 -16.16
CA ASP A 251 -18.36 -24.09 -17.46
C ASP A 251 -17.40 -24.91 -18.32
N TYR A 252 -16.36 -25.49 -17.68
CA TYR A 252 -15.36 -26.30 -18.37
C TYR A 252 -15.91 -27.64 -18.92
N LEU A 253 -16.98 -28.18 -18.34
CA LEU A 253 -17.59 -29.42 -18.80
C LEU A 253 -18.32 -29.27 -20.15
N ASP A 254 -18.87 -28.07 -20.42
CA ASP A 254 -19.54 -27.78 -21.69
C ASP A 254 -19.48 -26.27 -21.99
N LEU A 255 -18.38 -25.85 -22.62
CA LEU A 255 -18.17 -24.44 -23.00
C LEU A 255 -19.27 -23.88 -23.90
N SER A 256 -19.98 -24.76 -24.66
CA SER A 256 -21.08 -24.32 -25.56
C SER A 256 -22.29 -23.78 -24.79
N LYS A 257 -22.43 -24.15 -23.52
CA LYS A 257 -23.50 -23.70 -22.61
C LYS A 257 -23.04 -22.64 -21.62
N SER A 258 -21.75 -22.37 -21.56
CA SER A 258 -21.18 -21.40 -20.65
C SER A 258 -21.57 -19.96 -21.03
N LYS A 259 -22.19 -19.24 -20.09
CA LYS A 259 -22.58 -17.84 -20.29
C LYS A 259 -21.36 -16.91 -20.36
N ILE A 260 -20.34 -17.18 -19.54
CA ILE A 260 -19.10 -16.41 -19.60
C ILE A 260 -18.39 -16.61 -20.94
N PHE A 261 -18.32 -17.84 -21.46
CA PHE A 261 -17.73 -18.10 -22.76
C PHE A 261 -18.45 -17.34 -23.88
N ALA A 262 -19.80 -17.27 -23.83
CA ALA A 262 -20.58 -16.45 -24.76
C ALA A 262 -20.27 -14.95 -24.62
N ALA A 263 -20.11 -14.43 -23.39
CA ALA A 263 -19.78 -13.03 -23.13
C ALA A 263 -18.40 -12.63 -23.68
N LEU A 264 -17.40 -13.52 -23.60
CA LEU A 264 -16.06 -13.30 -24.14
C LEU A 264 -16.03 -13.06 -25.66
N GLN A 265 -17.06 -13.50 -26.39
CA GLN A 265 -17.18 -13.24 -27.84
C GLN A 265 -17.14 -11.73 -28.14
N GLY A 266 -17.69 -10.90 -27.24
CA GLY A 266 -17.66 -9.43 -27.36
C GLY A 266 -16.27 -8.81 -27.27
N LEU A 267 -15.29 -9.52 -26.70
CA LEU A 267 -13.93 -9.04 -26.49
C LEU A 267 -12.95 -9.45 -27.61
N LEU A 268 -13.40 -10.19 -28.60
CA LEU A 268 -12.54 -10.75 -29.65
C LEU A 268 -12.00 -9.71 -30.65
N ALA A 269 -12.39 -8.45 -30.54
CA ALA A 269 -11.71 -7.35 -31.24
C ALA A 269 -10.27 -7.15 -30.72
N ASP A 270 -10.02 -7.42 -29.43
CA ASP A 270 -8.68 -7.36 -28.83
C ASP A 270 -7.83 -8.58 -29.27
N VAL A 271 -6.62 -8.31 -29.78
CA VAL A 271 -5.71 -9.33 -30.31
C VAL A 271 -5.18 -10.25 -29.21
N GLU A 272 -4.85 -9.68 -28.04
CA GLU A 272 -4.32 -10.45 -26.92
C GLU A 272 -5.40 -11.35 -26.31
N ALA A 273 -6.65 -10.85 -26.17
CA ALA A 273 -7.79 -11.65 -25.72
C ALA A 273 -8.06 -12.85 -26.65
N ARG A 274 -8.02 -12.64 -27.98
CA ARG A 274 -8.12 -13.73 -28.96
C ARG A 274 -7.01 -14.77 -28.80
N THR A 275 -5.78 -14.31 -28.58
CA THR A 275 -4.62 -15.20 -28.40
C THR A 275 -4.79 -16.04 -27.14
N LEU A 276 -5.12 -15.41 -26.01
CA LEU A 276 -5.34 -16.11 -24.74
C LEU A 276 -6.54 -17.06 -24.79
N LEU A 277 -7.62 -16.68 -25.48
CA LEU A 277 -8.76 -17.58 -25.73
C LEU A 277 -8.33 -18.81 -26.53
N SER A 278 -7.49 -18.64 -27.54
CA SER A 278 -6.96 -19.76 -28.34
C SER A 278 -6.11 -20.72 -27.52
N ILE A 279 -5.25 -20.18 -26.64
CA ILE A 279 -4.44 -20.96 -25.69
C ILE A 279 -5.36 -21.74 -24.74
N PHE A 280 -6.35 -21.07 -24.15
CA PHE A 280 -7.32 -21.70 -23.25
C PHE A 280 -8.10 -22.84 -23.92
N LEU A 281 -8.58 -22.63 -25.15
CA LEU A 281 -9.30 -23.69 -25.90
C LEU A 281 -8.39 -24.88 -26.20
N LEU A 282 -7.11 -24.64 -26.50
CA LEU A 282 -6.16 -25.72 -26.75
C LEU A 282 -5.87 -26.49 -25.45
N ALA A 283 -5.63 -25.83 -24.34
CA ALA A 283 -5.44 -26.46 -23.02
C ALA A 283 -6.69 -27.28 -22.62
N SER A 284 -7.89 -26.75 -22.89
CA SER A 284 -9.16 -27.46 -22.62
C SER A 284 -9.35 -28.71 -23.49
N ALA A 285 -8.83 -28.72 -24.72
CA ALA A 285 -8.98 -29.83 -25.64
C ALA A 285 -7.94 -30.94 -25.43
N GLN A 286 -6.72 -30.59 -25.04
CA GLN A 286 -5.56 -31.49 -25.02
C GLN A 286 -4.94 -31.70 -23.63
N LYS A 287 -5.45 -31.07 -22.59
CA LYS A 287 -4.92 -30.99 -21.21
C LYS A 287 -3.55 -30.31 -21.08
N ASP A 288 -2.78 -30.12 -22.13
CA ASP A 288 -1.44 -29.54 -22.11
C ASP A 288 -1.22 -28.51 -23.25
N LEU A 289 -0.16 -27.73 -23.11
CA LEU A 289 0.30 -26.73 -24.06
C LEU A 289 1.69 -27.06 -24.64
N SER A 290 2.13 -28.32 -24.52
CA SER A 290 3.47 -28.76 -24.93
C SER A 290 3.79 -28.43 -26.40
N MET A 291 2.79 -28.37 -27.24
CA MET A 291 2.89 -27.98 -28.66
C MET A 291 2.87 -26.48 -28.90
N CYS A 292 2.62 -25.68 -27.84
CA CYS A 292 2.54 -24.23 -27.94
C CYS A 292 3.89 -23.58 -27.64
N SER A 293 4.22 -22.52 -28.38
CA SER A 293 5.35 -21.69 -28.04
C SER A 293 5.07 -20.86 -26.77
N PHE A 294 6.01 -20.79 -25.84
CA PHE A 294 5.96 -19.90 -24.66
C PHE A 294 5.73 -18.42 -25.02
N ARG A 295 6.05 -18.02 -26.26
CA ARG A 295 5.79 -16.67 -26.78
C ARG A 295 4.31 -16.30 -26.84
N LEU A 296 3.40 -17.27 -26.75
CA LEU A 296 1.96 -17.03 -26.74
C LEU A 296 1.50 -16.33 -25.44
N PHE A 297 2.26 -16.46 -24.34
CA PHE A 297 2.07 -15.67 -23.13
C PHE A 297 2.81 -14.32 -23.16
N GLY A 298 3.51 -14.00 -24.27
CA GLY A 298 4.29 -12.78 -24.41
C GLY A 298 3.42 -11.56 -24.75
N LEU A 299 2.61 -11.11 -23.79
CA LEU A 299 1.86 -9.86 -23.91
C LEU A 299 2.80 -8.66 -23.96
N GLN A 300 2.35 -7.57 -24.55
CA GLN A 300 3.05 -6.30 -24.46
C GLN A 300 2.82 -5.68 -23.07
N LYS A 301 3.89 -5.11 -22.49
CA LYS A 301 3.73 -4.33 -21.26
C LYS A 301 2.73 -3.21 -21.52
N PRO A 302 1.66 -3.11 -20.72
CA PRO A 302 0.72 -1.99 -20.83
C PRO A 302 1.49 -0.67 -20.79
N LYS A 303 1.12 0.25 -21.65
CA LYS A 303 1.68 1.59 -21.58
C LYS A 303 1.24 2.19 -20.27
N GLU A 304 2.19 2.77 -19.53
CA GLU A 304 1.85 3.55 -18.34
C GLU A 304 0.72 4.51 -18.70
N LYS A 305 -0.26 4.69 -17.78
CA LYS A 305 -1.25 5.76 -17.90
C LYS A 305 -0.46 6.99 -18.31
N GLU A 306 -0.73 7.58 -19.47
CA GLU A 306 -0.10 8.84 -19.85
C GLU A 306 -0.38 9.79 -18.70
N ALA A 307 0.64 10.06 -17.88
CA ALA A 307 0.57 11.09 -16.87
C ALA A 307 0.43 12.39 -17.67
N TRP A 308 -0.81 12.88 -17.78
CA TRP A 308 -1.08 14.14 -18.46
C TRP A 308 -0.29 15.22 -17.74
N SER A 309 0.65 15.85 -18.45
CA SER A 309 1.49 16.90 -17.86
C SER A 309 0.64 18.04 -17.33
N THR A 310 0.88 18.42 -16.07
CA THR A 310 0.31 19.65 -15.49
C THR A 310 1.00 20.90 -16.00
N GLU A 311 2.18 20.78 -16.60
CA GLU A 311 2.96 21.90 -17.16
C GLU A 311 2.19 22.56 -18.32
N VAL A 312 2.06 23.88 -18.28
CA VAL A 312 1.38 24.67 -19.30
C VAL A 312 2.40 25.54 -20.02
N THR A 313 2.69 25.19 -21.27
CA THR A 313 3.67 25.90 -22.09
C THR A 313 3.03 27.08 -22.84
N LYS A 314 3.89 27.98 -23.35
CA LYS A 314 3.43 29.07 -24.25
C LYS A 314 2.79 28.52 -25.54
N GLU A 315 3.28 27.38 -26.02
CA GLU A 315 2.74 26.71 -27.20
C GLU A 315 1.36 26.13 -26.94
N ASP A 316 1.14 25.52 -25.73
CA ASP A 316 -0.17 25.06 -25.30
C ASP A 316 -1.20 26.22 -25.33
N LEU A 317 -0.85 27.37 -24.75
CA LEU A 317 -1.72 28.53 -24.69
C LEU A 317 -2.00 29.14 -26.06
N LYS A 318 -1.04 29.12 -26.99
CA LYS A 318 -1.21 29.59 -28.37
C LYS A 318 -2.14 28.70 -29.17
N ASN A 319 -2.10 27.40 -28.92
CA ASN A 319 -2.89 26.40 -29.62
C ASN A 319 -4.19 26.02 -28.88
N ALA A 320 -4.48 26.69 -27.77
CA ALA A 320 -5.63 26.41 -26.93
C ALA A 320 -6.97 26.63 -27.67
N VAL A 321 -7.97 25.86 -27.26
CA VAL A 321 -9.39 26.15 -27.58
C VAL A 321 -10.02 26.78 -26.35
N GLU A 322 -10.94 27.70 -26.57
CA GLU A 322 -11.66 28.41 -25.49
C GLU A 322 -13.11 27.95 -25.43
N ASP A 323 -13.64 27.87 -24.22
CA ASP A 323 -15.07 27.70 -24.00
C ASP A 323 -15.81 29.06 -23.98
N GLU A 324 -17.11 29.03 -23.72
CA GLU A 324 -17.98 30.23 -23.67
C GLU A 324 -17.65 31.20 -22.52
N PHE A 325 -16.87 30.73 -21.51
CA PHE A 325 -16.41 31.54 -20.37
C PHE A 325 -14.99 32.09 -20.57
N GLY A 326 -14.34 31.75 -21.70
CA GLY A 326 -12.97 32.15 -22.01
C GLY A 326 -11.93 31.28 -21.31
N VAL A 327 -12.32 30.09 -20.77
CA VAL A 327 -11.40 29.14 -20.19
C VAL A 327 -10.72 28.37 -21.31
N LYS A 328 -9.39 28.28 -21.24
CA LYS A 328 -8.52 27.67 -22.25
C LYS A 328 -8.25 26.20 -21.94
N TYR A 329 -8.42 25.38 -22.96
CA TYR A 329 -8.17 23.94 -22.92
C TYR A 329 -7.18 23.52 -24.02
N SER A 330 -6.53 22.37 -23.84
CA SER A 330 -5.84 21.68 -24.93
C SER A 330 -6.81 21.31 -26.06
N LYS A 331 -6.32 21.16 -27.29
CA LYS A 331 -7.15 20.84 -28.48
C LYS A 331 -7.97 19.55 -28.32
N ASP A 332 -7.46 18.59 -27.58
CA ASP A 332 -8.11 17.31 -27.27
C ASP A 332 -9.06 17.37 -26.06
N TRP A 333 -9.19 18.55 -25.44
CA TRP A 333 -10.01 18.80 -24.24
C TRP A 333 -9.62 17.96 -23.02
N LYS A 334 -8.38 17.44 -22.98
CA LYS A 334 -7.91 16.61 -21.85
C LYS A 334 -7.24 17.41 -20.75
N ARG A 335 -6.75 18.61 -21.06
CA ARG A 335 -6.07 19.48 -20.11
C ARG A 335 -6.76 20.84 -20.05
N LEU A 336 -7.11 21.32 -18.85
CA LEU A 336 -7.50 22.71 -18.62
C LEU A 336 -6.23 23.52 -18.42
N LEU A 337 -5.99 24.51 -19.27
CA LEU A 337 -4.73 25.23 -19.34
C LEU A 337 -4.76 26.56 -18.59
N LYS A 338 -5.82 27.37 -18.77
CA LYS A 338 -5.92 28.70 -18.14
C LYS A 338 -7.33 29.21 -18.12
N ALA A 339 -7.79 29.70 -16.97
CA ALA A 339 -9.00 30.46 -16.81
C ALA A 339 -8.73 31.96 -16.83
N PRO A 340 -9.66 32.80 -17.29
CA PRO A 340 -9.53 34.25 -17.18
C PRO A 340 -9.68 34.69 -15.71
N ILE A 341 -8.86 35.64 -15.26
CA ILE A 341 -8.85 36.16 -13.87
C ILE A 341 -10.26 36.73 -13.48
N GLY A 342 -11.02 37.18 -14.44
CA GLY A 342 -12.39 37.70 -14.22
C GLY A 342 -13.48 36.64 -14.12
N LEU A 343 -13.12 35.33 -14.14
CA LEU A 343 -14.08 34.24 -13.97
C LEU A 343 -14.74 34.34 -12.59
N LYS A 344 -16.08 34.36 -12.54
CA LYS A 344 -16.83 34.59 -11.31
C LYS A 344 -17.98 33.61 -11.12
N GLY A 345 -18.37 33.42 -9.86
CA GLY A 345 -19.49 32.58 -9.51
C GLY A 345 -19.13 31.09 -9.58
N LYS A 346 -20.05 30.28 -10.08
CA LYS A 346 -19.85 28.83 -10.25
C LYS A 346 -19.33 28.52 -11.64
N TYR A 347 -18.34 27.65 -11.73
CA TYR A 347 -17.81 27.08 -12.97
C TYR A 347 -17.75 25.56 -12.91
N SER A 348 -18.14 24.88 -13.98
CA SER A 348 -18.05 23.41 -14.08
C SER A 348 -17.06 23.06 -15.18
N ILE A 349 -15.99 22.34 -14.78
CA ILE A 349 -15.00 21.84 -15.73
C ILE A 349 -15.63 20.73 -16.57
N ARG A 350 -15.34 20.76 -17.86
CA ARG A 350 -15.89 19.84 -18.85
C ARG A 350 -15.54 18.39 -18.54
N GLU A 351 -16.51 17.49 -18.70
CA GLU A 351 -16.29 16.05 -18.61
C GLU A 351 -15.22 15.57 -19.59
N GLY A 352 -14.40 14.58 -19.15
CA GLY A 352 -13.30 14.02 -19.93
C GLY A 352 -11.97 14.75 -19.76
N VAL A 353 -11.92 15.91 -19.05
CA VAL A 353 -10.67 16.57 -18.65
C VAL A 353 -9.92 15.69 -17.66
N LYS A 354 -8.63 15.51 -17.89
CA LYS A 354 -7.73 14.67 -17.07
C LYS A 354 -6.89 15.49 -16.10
N VAL A 355 -6.58 16.74 -16.45
CA VAL A 355 -5.64 17.58 -15.71
C VAL A 355 -6.14 19.01 -15.61
N VAL A 356 -6.06 19.57 -14.41
CA VAL A 356 -6.02 21.02 -14.19
C VAL A 356 -4.54 21.42 -14.20
N GLY A 357 -4.15 22.21 -15.20
CA GLY A 357 -2.75 22.60 -15.41
C GLY A 357 -2.19 23.55 -14.35
N ASN A 358 -0.88 23.71 -14.36
CA ASN A 358 -0.22 24.69 -13.49
C ASN A 358 -0.78 26.09 -13.73
N ASP A 359 -1.00 26.85 -12.66
CA ASP A 359 -1.55 28.22 -12.68
C ASP A 359 -2.93 28.36 -13.34
N ALA A 360 -3.69 27.29 -13.53
CA ALA A 360 -4.88 27.27 -14.37
C ALA A 360 -5.97 28.26 -13.91
N PHE A 361 -6.27 28.35 -12.61
CA PHE A 361 -7.20 29.31 -12.00
C PHE A 361 -6.51 30.35 -11.12
N GLN A 362 -5.19 30.53 -11.28
CA GLN A 362 -4.43 31.48 -10.47
C GLN A 362 -5.03 32.88 -10.53
N GLY A 363 -5.38 33.44 -9.36
CA GLY A 363 -5.94 34.78 -9.22
C GLY A 363 -7.44 34.89 -9.61
N CYS A 364 -8.16 33.76 -9.78
CA CYS A 364 -9.61 33.78 -10.01
C CYS A 364 -10.37 34.08 -8.70
N GLY A 365 -10.09 35.22 -8.07
CA GLY A 365 -10.59 35.59 -6.75
C GLY A 365 -12.11 35.75 -6.63
N PHE A 366 -12.84 35.78 -7.75
CA PHE A 366 -14.32 35.86 -7.77
C PHE A 366 -15.00 34.52 -8.04
N LEU A 367 -14.22 33.41 -8.18
CA LEU A 367 -14.75 32.06 -8.34
C LEU A 367 -15.24 31.55 -6.98
N THR A 368 -16.55 31.29 -6.87
CA THR A 368 -17.15 30.87 -5.59
C THR A 368 -17.27 29.34 -5.44
N ASN A 369 -17.49 28.64 -6.55
CA ASN A 369 -17.64 27.20 -6.60
C ASN A 369 -17.05 26.65 -7.90
N ILE A 370 -16.52 25.45 -7.84
CA ILE A 370 -16.05 24.73 -9.02
C ILE A 370 -16.45 23.25 -8.94
N ASP A 371 -17.00 22.73 -10.04
CA ASP A 371 -17.25 21.31 -10.18
C ASP A 371 -16.11 20.68 -10.99
N LEU A 372 -15.45 19.69 -10.41
CA LEU A 372 -14.39 18.92 -11.04
C LEU A 372 -14.97 17.63 -11.63
N PRO A 373 -14.59 17.22 -12.86
CA PRO A 373 -15.10 16.01 -13.48
C PRO A 373 -14.49 14.74 -12.87
N GLU A 374 -15.25 13.65 -12.81
CA GLU A 374 -14.77 12.34 -12.31
C GLU A 374 -13.58 11.80 -13.09
N SER A 375 -13.37 12.28 -14.31
CA SER A 375 -12.24 11.90 -15.16
C SER A 375 -10.91 12.53 -14.75
N LEU A 376 -10.89 13.46 -13.77
CA LEU A 376 -9.70 14.20 -13.36
C LEU A 376 -8.71 13.28 -12.62
N THR A 377 -7.42 13.39 -12.95
CA THR A 377 -6.35 12.59 -12.36
C THR A 377 -5.30 13.41 -11.62
N SER A 378 -5.16 14.72 -11.93
CA SER A 378 -4.18 15.56 -11.25
C SER A 378 -4.56 17.03 -11.23
N ILE A 379 -4.10 17.73 -10.17
CA ILE A 379 -4.23 19.16 -9.95
C ILE A 379 -2.80 19.72 -9.88
N GLY A 380 -2.49 20.64 -10.79
CA GLY A 380 -1.17 21.21 -10.96
C GLY A 380 -0.77 22.21 -9.88
N ARG A 381 0.51 22.62 -9.94
CA ARG A 381 1.07 23.68 -9.08
C ARG A 381 0.28 24.98 -9.26
N ASN A 382 0.03 25.71 -8.16
CA ASN A 382 -0.71 26.97 -8.15
C ASN A 382 -2.09 26.91 -8.81
N ALA A 383 -2.68 25.74 -9.03
CA ALA A 383 -3.86 25.57 -9.87
C ALA A 383 -5.02 26.48 -9.43
N PHE A 384 -5.24 26.68 -8.13
CA PHE A 384 -6.26 27.53 -7.54
C PHE A 384 -5.66 28.63 -6.64
N TRP A 385 -4.40 29.01 -6.83
CA TRP A 385 -3.78 30.07 -6.06
C TRP A 385 -4.59 31.37 -6.13
N GLY A 386 -4.96 31.94 -4.96
CA GLY A 386 -5.70 33.19 -4.88
C GLY A 386 -7.12 33.08 -5.39
N CYS A 387 -7.76 31.95 -5.25
CA CYS A 387 -9.19 31.78 -5.43
C CYS A 387 -9.92 32.18 -4.13
N ASP A 388 -9.80 33.46 -3.75
CA ASP A 388 -10.16 33.98 -2.41
C ASP A 388 -11.63 33.75 -2.04
N SER A 389 -12.53 33.69 -3.02
CA SER A 389 -13.98 33.49 -2.82
C SER A 389 -14.40 32.01 -2.89
N LEU A 390 -13.48 31.08 -3.16
CA LEU A 390 -13.80 29.65 -3.26
C LEU A 390 -14.15 29.09 -1.88
N THR A 391 -15.41 28.68 -1.69
CA THR A 391 -15.91 28.27 -0.38
C THR A 391 -15.80 26.78 -0.12
N SER A 392 -15.89 25.98 -1.18
CA SER A 392 -15.76 24.51 -1.11
C SER A 392 -15.35 23.94 -2.46
N ILE A 393 -14.71 22.80 -2.43
CA ILE A 393 -14.33 22.02 -3.62
C ILE A 393 -14.39 20.53 -3.27
N ILE A 394 -14.91 19.72 -4.19
CA ILE A 394 -14.90 18.27 -4.09
C ILE A 394 -13.89 17.74 -5.10
N ILE A 395 -12.84 17.10 -4.59
CA ILE A 395 -11.80 16.49 -5.43
C ILE A 395 -12.24 15.07 -5.79
N PRO A 396 -12.31 14.71 -7.10
CA PRO A 396 -12.74 13.38 -7.54
C PRO A 396 -11.76 12.28 -7.14
N ASN A 397 -12.27 11.05 -6.97
CA ASN A 397 -11.49 9.87 -6.55
C ASN A 397 -10.34 9.49 -7.51
N GLY A 398 -10.40 9.95 -8.77
CA GLY A 398 -9.33 9.73 -9.76
C GLY A 398 -8.06 10.55 -9.53
N VAL A 399 -8.11 11.58 -8.66
CA VAL A 399 -6.95 12.47 -8.41
C VAL A 399 -5.94 11.75 -7.51
N THR A 400 -4.70 11.65 -8.00
CA THR A 400 -3.59 10.98 -7.30
C THR A 400 -2.55 11.94 -6.72
N SER A 401 -2.58 13.23 -7.13
CA SER A 401 -1.65 14.25 -6.64
C SER A 401 -2.27 15.63 -6.57
N ILE A 402 -1.90 16.35 -5.52
CA ILE A 402 -2.20 17.78 -5.33
C ILE A 402 -0.86 18.52 -5.37
N GLY A 403 -0.67 19.40 -6.35
CA GLY A 403 0.58 20.12 -6.58
C GLY A 403 0.90 21.16 -5.51
N ASP A 404 2.14 21.64 -5.53
CA ASP A 404 2.58 22.71 -4.64
C ASP A 404 1.74 23.96 -4.84
N TYR A 405 1.43 24.67 -3.73
CA TYR A 405 0.61 25.88 -3.73
C TYR A 405 -0.77 25.73 -4.38
N ALA A 406 -1.28 24.52 -4.55
CA ALA A 406 -2.49 24.28 -5.34
C ALA A 406 -3.69 25.11 -4.87
N PHE A 407 -3.88 25.30 -3.57
CA PHE A 407 -4.95 26.08 -2.93
C PHE A 407 -4.40 27.23 -2.06
N PHE A 408 -3.20 27.72 -2.36
CA PHE A 408 -2.59 28.81 -1.61
C PHE A 408 -3.44 30.09 -1.70
N TYR A 409 -3.69 30.76 -0.55
CA TYR A 409 -4.59 31.93 -0.49
C TYR A 409 -6.03 31.65 -0.95
N CYS A 410 -6.59 30.49 -0.65
CA CYS A 410 -8.02 30.25 -0.77
C CYS A 410 -8.75 30.64 0.52
N ASP A 411 -8.78 31.94 0.83
CA ASP A 411 -9.18 32.48 2.14
C ASP A 411 -10.59 32.07 2.60
N SER A 412 -11.53 31.91 1.68
CA SER A 412 -12.91 31.51 1.98
C SER A 412 -13.14 30.00 2.05
N LEU A 413 -12.12 29.17 1.77
CA LEU A 413 -12.26 27.72 1.76
C LEU A 413 -12.48 27.20 3.19
N THR A 414 -13.68 26.66 3.47
CA THR A 414 -14.06 26.23 4.83
C THR A 414 -13.83 24.77 5.09
N SER A 415 -13.88 23.95 4.06
CA SER A 415 -13.61 22.50 4.14
C SER A 415 -13.22 21.94 2.79
N ILE A 416 -12.45 20.87 2.82
CA ILE A 416 -12.05 20.10 1.63
C ILE A 416 -11.93 18.63 2.01
N ILE A 417 -12.31 17.75 1.08
CA ILE A 417 -12.14 16.29 1.21
C ILE A 417 -11.11 15.87 0.18
N ILE A 418 -10.02 15.27 0.67
CA ILE A 418 -8.97 14.68 -0.17
C ILE A 418 -9.34 13.22 -0.43
N PRO A 419 -9.40 12.77 -1.69
CA PRO A 419 -9.81 11.41 -2.01
C PRO A 419 -8.71 10.37 -1.72
N ASN A 420 -9.12 9.11 -1.54
CA ASN A 420 -8.23 7.98 -1.20
C ASN A 420 -7.15 7.66 -2.25
N GLY A 421 -7.19 8.27 -3.43
CA GLY A 421 -6.13 8.12 -4.45
C GLY A 421 -4.91 9.00 -4.24
N VAL A 422 -5.01 10.04 -3.39
CA VAL A 422 -3.91 11.01 -3.18
C VAL A 422 -2.86 10.41 -2.25
N THR A 423 -1.61 10.37 -2.70
CA THR A 423 -0.48 9.82 -1.94
C THR A 423 0.42 10.87 -1.29
N SER A 424 0.33 12.13 -1.76
CA SER A 424 1.13 13.23 -1.22
C SER A 424 0.39 14.57 -1.30
N ILE A 425 0.63 15.44 -0.32
CA ILE A 425 0.22 16.83 -0.29
C ILE A 425 1.46 17.67 -0.55
N GLY A 426 1.42 18.53 -1.60
CA GLY A 426 2.55 19.36 -2.02
C GLY A 426 2.92 20.47 -1.02
N ASP A 427 4.07 21.10 -1.24
CA ASP A 427 4.52 22.24 -0.45
C ASP A 427 3.52 23.41 -0.56
N HIS A 428 3.21 24.05 0.58
CA HIS A 428 2.26 25.16 0.67
C HIS A 428 0.87 24.88 0.08
N ALA A 429 0.47 23.62 -0.09
CA ALA A 429 -0.75 23.27 -0.84
C ALA A 429 -2.02 23.96 -0.32
N PHE A 430 -2.17 24.12 1.01
CA PHE A 430 -3.30 24.79 1.67
C PHE A 430 -2.86 25.99 2.51
N SER A 431 -1.66 26.50 2.29
CA SER A 431 -1.13 27.63 3.03
C SER A 431 -2.03 28.87 2.84
N LYS A 432 -2.31 29.58 3.94
CA LYS A 432 -3.19 30.75 3.99
C LYS A 432 -4.64 30.47 3.56
N CYS A 433 -5.13 29.28 3.86
CA CYS A 433 -6.56 28.98 3.82
C CYS A 433 -7.20 29.36 5.18
N ASN A 434 -7.28 30.67 5.47
CA ASN A 434 -7.57 31.19 6.82
C ASN A 434 -8.95 30.77 7.37
N SER A 435 -9.91 30.43 6.50
CA SER A 435 -11.24 29.96 6.90
C SER A 435 -11.34 28.44 7.01
N LEU A 436 -10.28 27.66 6.73
CA LEU A 436 -10.30 26.22 6.74
C LEU A 436 -10.44 25.69 8.16
N LYS A 437 -11.61 25.13 8.49
CA LYS A 437 -11.92 24.62 9.84
C LYS A 437 -11.53 23.17 10.05
N SER A 438 -11.65 22.38 8.99
CA SER A 438 -11.32 20.94 9.02
C SER A 438 -10.92 20.46 7.64
N ILE A 439 -10.08 19.46 7.62
CA ILE A 439 -9.66 18.74 6.42
C ILE A 439 -9.58 17.24 6.74
N ILE A 440 -10.04 16.41 5.80
CA ILE A 440 -9.92 14.96 5.91
C ILE A 440 -8.79 14.51 5.00
N ILE A 441 -7.73 13.99 5.61
CA ILE A 441 -6.57 13.42 4.91
C ILE A 441 -6.76 11.90 4.90
N PRO A 442 -6.78 11.25 3.72
CA PRO A 442 -6.99 9.80 3.62
C PRO A 442 -5.73 9.01 3.99
N ASP A 443 -5.91 7.73 4.35
CA ASP A 443 -4.83 6.81 4.75
C ASP A 443 -3.80 6.54 3.64
N SER A 444 -4.12 6.86 2.40
CA SER A 444 -3.21 6.78 1.26
C SER A 444 -2.09 7.82 1.27
N VAL A 445 -2.23 8.91 2.05
CA VAL A 445 -1.22 9.97 2.13
C VAL A 445 -0.05 9.52 2.99
N THR A 446 1.14 9.54 2.42
CA THR A 446 2.40 9.15 3.09
C THR A 446 3.33 10.32 3.42
N SER A 447 3.07 11.51 2.83
CA SER A 447 3.87 12.71 3.09
C SER A 447 3.03 13.99 3.06
N ILE A 448 3.39 14.92 3.95
CA ILE A 448 2.86 16.28 4.01
C ILE A 448 4.02 17.23 3.75
N GLY A 449 3.89 18.07 2.73
CA GLY A 449 4.92 19.01 2.27
C GLY A 449 5.22 20.13 3.25
N ASN A 450 6.30 20.87 2.96
CA ASN A 450 6.69 22.03 3.76
C ASN A 450 5.61 23.10 3.71
N TYR A 451 5.31 23.70 4.86
CA TYR A 451 4.33 24.78 4.99
C TYR A 451 2.94 24.45 4.42
N ALA A 452 2.59 23.16 4.36
CA ALA A 452 1.36 22.72 3.68
C ALA A 452 0.10 23.38 4.23
N PHE A 453 0.04 23.66 5.55
CA PHE A 453 -1.08 24.32 6.25
C PHE A 453 -0.65 25.62 6.96
N LEU A 454 0.44 26.27 6.49
CA LEU A 454 0.91 27.54 7.05
C LEU A 454 -0.23 28.57 7.09
N CYS A 455 -0.43 29.26 8.23
CA CYS A 455 -1.49 30.28 8.43
C CYS A 455 -2.91 29.76 8.15
N CYS A 456 -3.21 28.51 8.49
CA CYS A 456 -4.60 28.01 8.53
C CYS A 456 -5.23 28.39 9.88
N GLU A 457 -5.48 29.71 10.09
CA GLU A 457 -5.84 30.30 11.38
C GLU A 457 -7.11 29.70 12.02
N SER A 458 -8.07 29.22 11.19
CA SER A 458 -9.33 28.62 11.67
C SER A 458 -9.27 27.11 11.88
N LEU A 459 -8.14 26.43 11.57
CA LEU A 459 -8.03 24.98 11.66
C LEU A 459 -8.01 24.54 13.12
N THR A 460 -9.09 23.90 13.57
CA THR A 460 -9.23 23.51 14.99
C THR A 460 -8.68 22.14 15.31
N SER A 461 -8.72 21.24 14.34
CA SER A 461 -8.19 19.86 14.47
C SER A 461 -7.87 19.27 13.09
N ILE A 462 -6.91 18.38 13.06
CA ILE A 462 -6.55 17.61 11.87
C ILE A 462 -6.13 16.21 12.31
N ASN A 463 -6.56 15.20 11.54
CA ASN A 463 -6.08 13.84 11.71
C ASN A 463 -5.02 13.54 10.66
N ILE A 464 -3.81 13.22 11.11
CA ILE A 464 -2.72 12.78 10.23
C ILE A 464 -2.78 11.26 10.19
N PRO A 465 -2.90 10.64 8.99
CA PRO A 465 -3.02 9.19 8.86
C PRO A 465 -1.72 8.45 9.24
N ASP A 466 -1.85 7.21 9.68
CA ASP A 466 -0.74 6.38 10.17
C ASP A 466 0.36 6.10 9.12
N GLY A 467 0.02 6.22 7.82
CA GLY A 467 0.97 6.10 6.72
C GLY A 467 1.98 7.24 6.59
N VAL A 468 1.75 8.38 7.26
CA VAL A 468 2.64 9.56 7.19
C VAL A 468 3.90 9.31 8.00
N THR A 469 5.06 9.37 7.33
CA THR A 469 6.38 9.17 7.94
C THR A 469 7.16 10.47 8.14
N SER A 470 6.72 11.57 7.51
CA SER A 470 7.35 12.88 7.64
C SER A 470 6.33 14.00 7.61
N ILE A 471 6.55 15.00 8.48
CA ILE A 471 5.84 16.29 8.50
C ILE A 471 6.86 17.34 8.05
N GLY A 472 6.54 18.10 7.01
CA GLY A 472 7.41 19.11 6.43
C GLY A 472 7.72 20.27 7.39
N GLU A 473 8.75 21.07 7.06
CA GLU A 473 9.07 22.29 7.76
C GLU A 473 7.87 23.25 7.80
N GLY A 474 7.57 23.85 8.93
CA GLY A 474 6.48 24.81 9.11
C GLY A 474 5.11 24.30 8.70
N ALA A 475 4.90 22.97 8.65
CA ALA A 475 3.69 22.40 8.05
C ALA A 475 2.40 22.93 8.67
N PHE A 476 2.41 23.26 9.98
CA PHE A 476 1.31 23.85 10.74
C PHE A 476 1.70 25.18 11.40
N TYR A 477 2.68 25.90 10.82
CA TYR A 477 3.09 27.20 11.31
C TYR A 477 1.90 28.18 11.28
N ASP A 478 1.69 28.93 12.38
CA ASP A 478 0.62 29.95 12.50
C ASP A 478 -0.80 29.37 12.31
N CYS A 479 -1.02 28.19 12.92
CA CYS A 479 -2.35 27.56 13.01
C CYS A 479 -3.00 27.92 14.37
N ASP A 480 -3.38 29.18 14.55
CA ASP A 480 -3.80 29.77 15.83
C ASP A 480 -4.90 29.02 16.58
N SER A 481 -5.87 28.47 15.85
CA SER A 481 -7.02 27.76 16.44
C SER A 481 -6.77 26.27 16.68
N LEU A 482 -5.60 25.72 16.34
CA LEU A 482 -5.29 24.30 16.48
C LEU A 482 -5.16 23.93 17.96
N THR A 483 -6.13 23.20 18.50
CA THR A 483 -6.16 22.86 19.93
C THR A 483 -5.45 21.55 20.26
N SER A 484 -5.45 20.62 19.33
CA SER A 484 -4.79 19.31 19.46
C SER A 484 -4.49 18.71 18.10
N ILE A 485 -3.44 17.89 18.03
CA ILE A 485 -3.07 17.13 16.85
C ILE A 485 -2.51 15.78 17.29
N ASN A 486 -2.86 14.73 16.55
CA ASN A 486 -2.27 13.42 16.73
C ASN A 486 -1.18 13.19 15.67
N ILE A 487 0.05 12.97 16.11
CA ILE A 487 1.18 12.64 15.23
C ILE A 487 1.29 11.12 15.17
N PRO A 488 1.25 10.50 13.95
CA PRO A 488 1.31 9.06 13.82
C PRO A 488 2.69 8.47 14.20
N ASN A 489 2.70 7.21 14.61
CA ASN A 489 3.89 6.50 15.09
C ASN A 489 5.01 6.37 14.04
N GLY A 490 4.68 6.51 12.75
CA GLY A 490 5.65 6.47 11.64
C GLY A 490 6.55 7.72 11.55
N VAL A 491 6.19 8.82 12.21
CA VAL A 491 6.97 10.08 12.14
C VAL A 491 8.23 9.96 12.96
N THR A 492 9.38 10.26 12.34
CA THR A 492 10.70 10.13 12.94
C THR A 492 11.36 11.45 13.34
N SER A 493 10.80 12.59 12.90
CA SER A 493 11.30 13.93 13.27
C SER A 493 10.20 14.98 13.26
N ILE A 494 10.31 15.96 14.15
CA ILE A 494 9.53 17.21 14.10
C ILE A 494 10.42 18.27 13.47
N GLY A 495 10.01 18.78 12.30
CA GLY A 495 10.80 19.71 11.49
C GLY A 495 10.92 21.12 12.08
N TYR A 496 11.70 21.98 11.39
CA TYR A 496 11.81 23.41 11.68
C TYR A 496 10.42 24.06 11.72
N GLY A 497 10.11 24.77 12.80
CA GLY A 497 8.89 25.56 12.97
C GLY A 497 7.57 24.80 12.73
N ALA A 498 7.57 23.46 12.81
CA ALA A 498 6.44 22.64 12.38
C ALA A 498 5.11 23.01 13.04
N PHE A 499 5.14 23.48 14.30
CA PHE A 499 4.00 23.94 15.10
C PHE A 499 4.25 25.32 15.73
N SER A 500 5.17 26.13 15.17
CA SER A 500 5.40 27.49 15.67
C SER A 500 4.13 28.33 15.52
N ASP A 501 3.88 29.23 16.47
CA ASP A 501 2.73 30.12 16.51
C ASP A 501 1.35 29.39 16.50
N CYS A 502 1.29 28.17 17.07
CA CYS A 502 0.03 27.47 17.34
C CYS A 502 -0.53 27.88 18.72
N ASP A 503 -1.08 29.09 18.81
CA ASP A 503 -1.45 29.76 20.07
C ASP A 503 -2.43 28.97 20.94
N SER A 504 -3.36 28.22 20.33
CA SER A 504 -4.39 27.44 21.03
C SER A 504 -3.96 26.01 21.35
N LEU A 505 -2.77 25.57 20.95
CA LEU A 505 -2.31 24.20 21.17
C LEU A 505 -2.06 23.94 22.66
N THR A 506 -2.93 23.12 23.27
CA THR A 506 -2.88 22.85 24.72
C THR A 506 -2.04 21.63 25.06
N SER A 507 -2.01 20.66 24.17
CA SER A 507 -1.23 19.42 24.33
C SER A 507 -0.94 18.79 22.97
N ILE A 508 0.16 18.07 22.91
CA ILE A 508 0.56 17.29 21.73
C ILE A 508 1.24 16.01 22.19
N ASN A 509 0.92 14.91 21.52
CA ASN A 509 1.59 13.64 21.75
C ASN A 509 2.67 13.44 20.68
N ILE A 510 3.94 13.39 21.10
CA ILE A 510 5.06 13.08 20.22
C ILE A 510 5.29 11.56 20.27
N PRO A 511 5.25 10.86 19.13
CA PRO A 511 5.40 9.40 19.10
C PRO A 511 6.85 8.97 19.42
N ASN A 512 7.00 7.74 19.92
CA ASN A 512 8.30 7.19 20.37
C ASN A 512 9.34 7.06 19.24
N GLY A 513 8.90 7.09 17.96
CA GLY A 513 9.81 7.06 16.80
C GLY A 513 10.57 8.36 16.56
N VAL A 514 10.18 9.48 17.20
CA VAL A 514 10.82 10.78 16.98
C VAL A 514 12.18 10.82 17.65
N THR A 515 13.20 11.16 16.86
CA THR A 515 14.62 11.24 17.30
C THR A 515 15.14 12.67 17.46
N SER A 516 14.43 13.67 16.90
CA SER A 516 14.82 15.09 17.02
C SER A 516 13.62 16.03 17.03
N ILE A 517 13.75 17.12 17.79
CA ILE A 517 12.85 18.27 17.78
C ILE A 517 13.62 19.42 17.14
N GLY A 518 13.13 19.92 16.00
CA GLY A 518 13.77 20.96 15.20
C GLY A 518 13.76 22.35 15.86
N ASP A 519 14.49 23.28 15.25
CA ASP A 519 14.50 24.66 15.67
C ASP A 519 13.10 25.27 15.51
N PHE A 520 12.69 26.09 16.46
CA PHE A 520 11.39 26.78 16.50
C PHE A 520 10.16 25.86 16.50
N ALA A 521 10.33 24.54 16.67
CA ALA A 521 9.28 23.54 16.44
C ALA A 521 7.96 23.84 17.15
N PHE A 522 7.99 24.40 18.37
CA PHE A 522 6.84 24.81 19.20
C PHE A 522 7.00 26.25 19.73
N GLU A 523 7.76 27.10 19.02
CA GLU A 523 7.89 28.50 19.42
C GLU A 523 6.51 29.17 19.44
N ASN A 524 6.28 30.06 20.43
CA ASN A 524 5.02 30.79 20.61
C ASN A 524 3.75 29.90 20.78
N CYS A 525 3.87 28.63 21.16
CA CYS A 525 2.72 27.82 21.58
C CYS A 525 2.24 28.29 22.96
N HIS A 526 1.54 29.43 23.02
CA HIS A 526 1.24 30.14 24.28
C HIS A 526 0.37 29.33 25.24
N SER A 527 -0.50 28.45 24.73
CA SER A 527 -1.43 27.62 25.53
C SER A 527 -0.87 26.24 25.89
N LEU A 528 0.32 25.88 25.41
CA LEU A 528 0.91 24.55 25.67
C LEU A 528 1.23 24.38 27.14
N THR A 529 0.51 23.50 27.86
CA THR A 529 0.65 23.31 29.29
C THR A 529 1.63 22.22 29.68
N SER A 530 1.71 21.18 28.85
CA SER A 530 2.63 20.06 29.03
C SER A 530 2.95 19.39 27.70
N ILE A 531 4.14 18.82 27.63
CA ILE A 531 4.56 18.01 26.49
C ILE A 531 5.44 16.86 27.00
N ASN A 532 5.23 15.68 26.42
CA ASN A 532 6.10 14.53 26.69
C ASN A 532 7.10 14.37 25.55
N ILE A 533 8.38 14.44 25.87
CA ILE A 533 9.47 14.16 24.92
C ILE A 533 9.80 12.68 25.02
N PRO A 534 9.70 11.90 23.93
CA PRO A 534 9.96 10.46 23.95
C PRO A 534 11.46 10.15 24.12
N ASP A 535 11.74 8.95 24.66
CA ASP A 535 13.10 8.47 24.96
C ASP A 535 14.02 8.34 23.72
N GLY A 536 13.48 8.44 22.49
CA GLY A 536 14.27 8.45 21.25
C GLY A 536 14.92 9.79 20.92
N VAL A 537 14.46 10.90 21.52
CA VAL A 537 14.92 12.26 21.17
C VAL A 537 16.32 12.51 21.72
N THR A 538 17.25 12.86 20.82
CA THR A 538 18.66 13.13 21.17
C THR A 538 19.01 14.60 21.24
N SER A 539 18.20 15.48 20.63
CA SER A 539 18.43 16.93 20.63
C SER A 539 17.12 17.74 20.65
N ILE A 540 17.17 18.87 21.34
CA ILE A 540 16.13 19.89 21.31
C ILE A 540 16.74 21.11 20.60
N GLY A 541 16.08 21.58 19.53
CA GLY A 541 16.56 22.65 18.66
C GLY A 541 16.55 24.04 19.28
N ASP A 542 17.10 25.01 18.55
CA ASP A 542 17.11 26.42 18.95
C ASP A 542 15.66 26.94 18.97
N PHE A 543 15.32 27.71 20.01
CA PHE A 543 13.98 28.29 20.23
C PHE A 543 12.84 27.28 20.26
N ALA A 544 13.10 25.98 20.34
CA ALA A 544 12.11 24.92 20.14
C ALA A 544 10.84 25.08 20.99
N PHE A 545 10.91 25.63 22.19
CA PHE A 545 9.81 25.93 23.12
C PHE A 545 9.82 27.39 23.61
N SER A 546 10.49 28.29 22.86
CA SER A 546 10.53 29.71 23.21
C SER A 546 9.11 30.27 23.28
N SER A 547 8.83 31.12 24.30
CA SER A 547 7.52 31.74 24.53
C SER A 547 6.35 30.76 24.78
N CYS A 548 6.59 29.54 25.20
CA CYS A 548 5.53 28.64 25.69
C CYS A 548 5.10 29.10 27.10
N TYR A 549 4.33 30.20 27.17
CA TYR A 549 4.05 30.89 28.46
C TYR A 549 3.32 30.02 29.47
N SER A 550 2.50 29.07 29.03
CA SER A 550 1.69 28.18 29.87
C SER A 550 2.39 26.87 30.24
N LEU A 551 3.58 26.60 29.71
CA LEU A 551 4.30 25.35 29.96
C LEU A 551 4.73 25.26 31.43
N THR A 552 4.08 24.36 32.20
CA THR A 552 4.31 24.20 33.63
C THR A 552 5.37 23.17 33.96
N SER A 553 5.48 22.16 33.14
CA SER A 553 6.42 21.06 33.31
C SER A 553 6.81 20.45 31.98
N ILE A 554 8.03 19.98 31.88
CA ILE A 554 8.55 19.19 30.78
C ILE A 554 9.50 18.12 31.31
N ASN A 555 9.40 16.92 30.79
CA ASN A 555 10.33 15.85 31.10
C ASN A 555 11.34 15.73 29.97
N ILE A 556 12.62 15.92 30.26
CA ILE A 556 13.71 15.71 29.30
C ILE A 556 14.27 14.31 29.53
N PRO A 557 14.14 13.40 28.52
CA PRO A 557 14.61 12.03 28.67
C PRO A 557 16.14 11.91 28.66
N ASN A 558 16.65 10.79 29.21
CA ASN A 558 18.08 10.51 29.28
C ASN A 558 18.76 10.33 27.90
N SER A 559 18.01 10.28 26.81
CA SER A 559 18.53 10.25 25.45
C SER A 559 19.02 11.63 24.97
N VAL A 560 18.53 12.73 25.55
CA VAL A 560 18.87 14.08 25.10
C VAL A 560 20.31 14.42 25.52
N THR A 561 21.11 14.81 24.54
CA THR A 561 22.52 15.23 24.71
C THR A 561 22.73 16.71 24.53
N SER A 562 21.82 17.42 23.86
CA SER A 562 21.93 18.85 23.61
C SER A 562 20.60 19.59 23.69
N ILE A 563 20.63 20.79 24.21
CA ILE A 563 19.54 21.77 24.27
C ILE A 563 20.01 23.04 23.56
N GLY A 564 19.22 23.51 22.58
CA GLY A 564 19.58 24.64 21.71
C GLY A 564 19.54 26.01 22.36
N TYR A 565 19.93 27.06 21.59
CA TYR A 565 19.87 28.44 22.01
C TYR A 565 18.43 28.85 22.27
N TYR A 566 18.19 29.54 23.41
CA TYR A 566 16.87 30.07 23.78
C TYR A 566 15.74 29.01 23.74
N ALA A 567 16.05 27.71 23.85
CA ALA A 567 15.11 26.62 23.64
C ALA A 567 13.84 26.73 24.52
N PHE A 568 13.96 27.28 25.75
CA PHE A 568 12.85 27.51 26.69
C PHE A 568 12.74 28.99 27.11
N LYS A 569 13.25 29.90 26.27
CA LYS A 569 13.17 31.33 26.60
C LYS A 569 11.71 31.75 26.79
N TRP A 570 11.44 32.57 27.82
CA TRP A 570 10.12 33.07 28.17
C TRP A 570 9.07 31.99 28.53
N CYS A 571 9.49 30.81 28.94
CA CYS A 571 8.58 29.83 29.54
C CYS A 571 8.19 30.26 30.96
N LYS A 572 7.31 31.26 31.07
CA LYS A 572 7.02 31.97 32.34
C LYS A 572 6.35 31.12 33.42
N SER A 573 5.71 30.00 33.07
CA SER A 573 5.07 29.09 34.01
C SER A 573 5.96 27.89 34.38
N LEU A 574 7.16 27.76 33.80
CA LEU A 574 8.06 26.64 34.04
C LEU A 574 8.84 26.83 35.35
N MET A 575 8.30 26.28 36.45
CA MET A 575 8.87 26.45 37.80
C MET A 575 10.07 25.54 38.05
N SER A 576 10.16 24.42 37.40
CA SER A 576 11.27 23.47 37.55
C SER A 576 11.43 22.62 36.29
N ILE A 577 12.65 22.26 36.01
CA ILE A 577 13.01 21.35 34.95
C ILE A 577 14.12 20.41 35.45
N ASN A 578 13.98 19.14 35.18
CA ASN A 578 15.04 18.16 35.44
C ASN A 578 15.88 18.00 34.17
N ILE A 579 17.16 18.33 34.24
CA ILE A 579 18.11 18.15 33.15
C ILE A 579 18.91 16.88 33.45
N PRO A 580 18.81 15.83 32.64
CA PRO A 580 19.52 14.59 32.87
C PRO A 580 21.05 14.75 32.66
N ASP A 581 21.83 13.87 33.30
CA ASP A 581 23.29 13.84 33.17
C ASP A 581 23.80 13.60 31.74
N SER A 582 22.96 13.11 30.86
CA SER A 582 23.26 12.92 29.43
C SER A 582 23.42 14.23 28.66
N VAL A 583 22.86 15.33 29.14
CA VAL A 583 22.96 16.64 28.47
C VAL A 583 24.36 17.22 28.65
N THR A 584 25.12 17.22 27.57
CA THR A 584 26.50 17.72 27.53
C THR A 584 26.61 19.12 26.95
N SER A 585 25.56 19.65 26.33
CA SER A 585 25.53 20.98 25.73
C SER A 585 24.22 21.71 26.00
N ILE A 586 24.29 22.94 26.47
CA ILE A 586 23.14 23.83 26.65
C ILE A 586 23.47 25.17 25.97
N GLY A 587 22.63 25.57 25.02
CA GLY A 587 22.77 26.82 24.27
C GLY A 587 22.61 28.07 25.14
N ASN A 588 23.22 29.19 24.72
CA ASN A 588 23.12 30.46 25.45
C ASN A 588 21.64 30.89 25.58
N GLY A 589 21.25 31.31 26.76
CA GLY A 589 19.91 31.79 27.03
C GLY A 589 18.81 30.70 26.98
N ALA A 590 19.16 29.42 27.00
CA ALA A 590 18.21 28.34 26.89
C ALA A 590 17.00 28.46 27.83
N PHE A 591 17.20 29.06 29.02
CA PHE A 591 16.17 29.28 30.04
C PHE A 591 16.02 30.78 30.40
N SER A 592 16.37 31.69 29.48
CA SER A 592 16.24 33.13 29.74
C SER A 592 14.77 33.51 29.97
N ASP A 593 14.56 34.38 30.97
CA ASP A 593 13.25 34.95 31.29
C ASP A 593 12.18 33.90 31.65
N CYS A 594 12.58 32.74 32.14
CA CYS A 594 11.72 31.77 32.83
C CYS A 594 11.51 32.27 34.25
N ILE A 595 10.34 32.66 34.69
CA ILE A 595 9.81 33.19 35.95
C ILE A 595 9.86 33.96 36.80
#